data_2795b9c5e563e1889e6fb5645a33a358
#
_entry.id   2795b9c5e563e1889e6fb5645a33a358
#
_cell.length_a   1.000
_cell.length_b   1.000
_cell.length_c   1.000
_cell.angle_alpha   90.00
_cell.angle_beta   90.00
_cell.angle_gamma   90.00
#
_symmetry.space_group_name_H-M   'P 1'
#
loop_
_entity.id
_entity.type
_entity.pdbx_description
1 polymer ?
#
loop_
_entity_poly.entity_id
_entity_poly.type
_entity_poly.pdbx_seq_one_letter_code
_entity_poly.pdbx_strand_id
1 'polypeptide(L)'
;IELETGRKQRLSAAECRFGYRDSIFKHEYQDRYAIVAVGLRLEKAWQPVLTYGDLTRLDPQTVTPRQVFDAVCHMRMTKLPDPKVNGNAGSFFKNPVVSAQVAQELLAAFPGAPHYPQADGSIKLAAGWLIDQCQLKGKTIGGAAVHRQQALVLINDNQATSDDVVGLAHYVRQQVGEKFNVWLQPEVRFIAENGEVNAEEVIA
;
A
#
# COMPACT_ATOMS: atom_id res chain seq x y z
N ILE A 1 2.93 5.25 -24.59
CA ILE A 1 2.73 6.30 -25.61
C ILE A 1 3.29 7.59 -25.04
N GLU A 2 4.17 8.25 -25.79
CA GLU A 2 4.63 9.60 -25.49
C GLU A 2 3.48 10.59 -25.76
N LEU A 3 3.16 11.42 -24.74
CA LEU A 3 1.96 12.27 -24.83
C LEU A 3 2.11 13.42 -25.84
N GLU A 4 3.33 13.96 -25.99
CA GLU A 4 3.61 15.06 -26.89
C GLU A 4 3.54 14.64 -28.36
N THR A 5 4.10 13.47 -28.72
CA THR A 5 4.29 13.04 -30.10
C THR A 5 3.29 11.95 -30.56
N GLY A 6 2.60 11.31 -29.62
CA GLY A 6 1.76 10.12 -29.88
C GLY A 6 2.58 8.87 -30.21
N ARG A 7 3.92 8.92 -30.14
CA ARG A 7 4.80 7.80 -30.49
C ARG A 7 4.66 6.67 -29.48
N LYS A 8 4.47 5.45 -29.99
CA LYS A 8 4.48 4.24 -29.17
C LYS A 8 5.91 3.78 -28.91
N GLN A 9 6.21 3.47 -27.66
CA GLN A 9 7.48 2.90 -27.23
C GLN A 9 7.21 1.62 -26.43
N ARG A 10 8.07 0.61 -26.61
CA ARG A 10 8.07 -0.60 -25.78
C ARG A 10 9.29 -0.58 -24.90
N LEU A 11 9.09 -0.73 -23.59
CA LEU A 11 10.13 -0.80 -22.60
C LEU A 11 10.27 -2.22 -22.05
N SER A 12 11.48 -2.65 -21.81
CA SER A 12 11.80 -3.85 -21.04
C SER A 12 11.58 -3.61 -19.54
N ALA A 13 11.54 -4.68 -18.75
CA ALA A 13 11.47 -4.56 -17.28
C ALA A 13 12.66 -3.78 -16.69
N ALA A 14 13.86 -3.96 -17.26
CA ALA A 14 15.07 -3.24 -16.81
C ALA A 14 14.95 -1.73 -17.06
N GLU A 15 14.46 -1.33 -18.25
CA GLU A 15 14.25 0.09 -18.57
C GLU A 15 13.15 0.72 -17.73
N CYS A 16 12.16 -0.06 -17.27
CA CYS A 16 11.12 0.43 -16.36
C CYS A 16 11.64 0.72 -14.95
N ARG A 17 12.79 0.19 -14.54
CA ARG A 17 13.42 0.40 -13.22
C ARG A 17 12.43 0.19 -12.07
N PHE A 18 11.72 -0.95 -12.08
CA PHE A 18 10.73 -1.26 -11.05
C PHE A 18 11.35 -1.38 -9.67
N GLY A 19 10.77 -0.67 -8.70
CA GLY A 19 11.05 -0.74 -7.28
C GLY A 19 9.77 -0.88 -6.44
N TYR A 20 9.90 -0.85 -5.12
CA TYR A 20 8.74 -0.83 -4.24
C TYR A 20 7.98 0.48 -4.38
N ARG A 21 6.78 0.43 -4.94
CA ARG A 21 5.96 1.61 -5.26
C ARG A 21 6.68 2.63 -6.13
N ASP A 22 7.65 2.19 -6.94
CA ASP A 22 8.49 3.04 -7.77
C ASP A 22 8.73 2.46 -9.17
N SER A 23 8.97 3.34 -10.13
CA SER A 23 9.39 3.04 -11.50
C SER A 23 9.76 4.32 -12.24
N ILE A 24 10.36 4.21 -13.43
CA ILE A 24 10.68 5.36 -14.30
C ILE A 24 9.49 6.28 -14.55
N PHE A 25 8.24 5.76 -14.51
CA PHE A 25 7.02 6.52 -14.73
C PHE A 25 6.68 7.50 -13.60
N LYS A 26 7.33 7.40 -12.45
CA LYS A 26 7.25 8.37 -11.33
C LYS A 26 8.40 9.37 -11.32
N HIS A 27 9.32 9.30 -12.28
CA HIS A 27 10.50 10.14 -12.43
C HIS A 27 10.57 10.74 -13.84
N GLU A 28 11.51 10.33 -14.66
CA GLU A 28 11.79 10.95 -15.98
C GLU A 28 10.61 10.87 -16.96
N TYR A 29 9.72 9.87 -16.78
CA TYR A 29 8.54 9.65 -17.64
C TYR A 29 7.24 10.17 -17.04
N GLN A 30 7.32 10.76 -15.84
CA GLN A 30 6.14 11.39 -15.23
C GLN A 30 5.59 12.49 -16.13
N ASP A 31 4.26 12.52 -16.28
CA ASP A 31 3.51 13.48 -17.09
C ASP A 31 3.89 13.53 -18.58
N ARG A 32 4.77 12.63 -19.03
CA ARG A 32 5.24 12.55 -20.42
C ARG A 32 4.73 11.33 -21.17
N TYR A 33 4.38 10.27 -20.47
CA TYR A 33 3.99 8.99 -21.07
C TYR A 33 2.71 8.43 -20.45
N ALA A 34 1.86 7.84 -21.31
CA ALA A 34 0.72 7.02 -20.90
C ALA A 34 1.04 5.54 -21.11
N ILE A 35 0.87 4.73 -20.05
CA ILE A 35 0.95 3.26 -20.13
C ILE A 35 -0.35 2.73 -20.73
N VAL A 36 -0.28 2.10 -21.91
CA VAL A 36 -1.47 1.60 -22.63
C VAL A 36 -1.55 0.08 -22.67
N ALA A 37 -0.43 -0.60 -22.41
CA ALA A 37 -0.38 -2.06 -22.35
C ALA A 37 0.76 -2.52 -21.45
N VAL A 38 0.56 -3.63 -20.75
CA VAL A 38 1.56 -4.34 -19.97
C VAL A 38 1.64 -5.78 -20.45
N GLY A 39 2.84 -6.23 -20.83
CA GLY A 39 3.12 -7.63 -21.17
C GLY A 39 3.59 -8.38 -19.93
N LEU A 40 2.92 -9.48 -19.59
CA LEU A 40 3.33 -10.39 -18.51
C LEU A 40 3.83 -11.70 -19.11
N ARG A 41 4.99 -12.16 -18.62
CA ARG A 41 5.51 -13.49 -18.94
C ARG A 41 5.16 -14.43 -17.80
N LEU A 42 4.35 -15.45 -18.10
CA LEU A 42 3.95 -16.47 -17.14
C LEU A 42 4.58 -17.80 -17.55
N GLU A 43 5.10 -18.53 -16.58
CA GLU A 43 5.62 -19.89 -16.82
C GLU A 43 4.46 -20.88 -17.02
N LYS A 44 4.63 -21.81 -17.99
CA LYS A 44 3.64 -22.86 -18.26
C LYS A 44 3.64 -23.95 -17.18
N ALA A 45 4.83 -24.27 -16.64
CA ALA A 45 4.96 -25.16 -15.49
C ALA A 45 4.58 -24.39 -14.23
N TRP A 46 3.30 -24.45 -13.85
CA TRP A 46 2.78 -23.72 -12.70
C TRP A 46 3.35 -24.28 -11.41
N GLN A 47 3.82 -23.38 -10.52
CA GLN A 47 4.25 -23.67 -9.18
C GLN A 47 3.48 -22.79 -8.20
N PRO A 48 2.85 -23.33 -7.14
CA PRO A 48 2.09 -22.53 -6.19
C PRO A 48 3.03 -21.69 -5.32
N VAL A 49 2.74 -20.37 -5.20
CA VAL A 49 3.37 -19.49 -4.22
C VAL A 49 2.41 -19.34 -3.05
N LEU A 50 2.68 -20.04 -1.94
CA LEU A 50 1.78 -20.15 -0.79
C LEU A 50 2.33 -19.45 0.47
N THR A 51 3.27 -18.53 0.32
CA THR A 51 3.97 -17.89 1.45
C THR A 51 3.19 -16.76 2.14
N TYR A 52 2.00 -16.43 1.67
CA TYR A 52 1.25 -15.26 2.15
C TYR A 52 -0.06 -15.65 2.87
N GLY A 53 -0.22 -15.19 4.10
CA GLY A 53 -1.45 -15.28 4.87
C GLY A 53 -2.00 -16.71 4.98
N ASP A 54 -3.31 -16.88 4.82
CA ASP A 54 -3.96 -18.19 4.94
C ASP A 54 -3.63 -19.16 3.79
N LEU A 55 -2.93 -18.72 2.74
CA LEU A 55 -2.43 -19.61 1.68
C LEU A 55 -1.43 -20.62 2.22
N THR A 56 -0.71 -20.30 3.31
CA THR A 56 0.23 -21.23 3.97
C THR A 56 -0.43 -22.52 4.49
N ARG A 57 -1.76 -22.55 4.57
CA ARG A 57 -2.54 -23.73 4.97
C ARG A 57 -2.82 -24.69 3.82
N LEU A 58 -2.57 -24.26 2.58
CA LEU A 58 -2.78 -25.09 1.39
C LEU A 58 -1.58 -26.01 1.18
N ASP A 59 -1.86 -27.25 0.76
CA ASP A 59 -0.82 -28.22 0.44
C ASP A 59 -0.23 -27.92 -0.95
N PRO A 60 1.08 -27.61 -1.06
CA PRO A 60 1.72 -27.29 -2.34
C PRO A 60 1.74 -28.45 -3.33
N GLN A 61 1.55 -29.70 -2.87
CA GLN A 61 1.58 -30.89 -3.72
C GLN A 61 0.25 -31.14 -4.44
N THR A 62 -0.85 -30.70 -3.85
CA THR A 62 -2.20 -31.05 -4.32
C THR A 62 -3.04 -29.84 -4.72
N VAL A 63 -2.64 -28.63 -4.31
CA VAL A 63 -3.39 -27.41 -4.60
C VAL A 63 -3.44 -27.10 -6.10
N THR A 64 -4.58 -26.66 -6.57
CA THR A 64 -4.78 -26.22 -7.95
C THR A 64 -4.73 -24.69 -8.07
N PRO A 65 -4.45 -24.11 -9.25
CA PRO A 65 -4.53 -22.65 -9.48
C PRO A 65 -5.88 -22.07 -9.09
N ARG A 66 -6.96 -22.80 -9.34
CA ARG A 66 -8.32 -22.39 -8.99
C ARG A 66 -8.53 -22.28 -7.49
N GLN A 67 -8.04 -23.23 -6.72
CA GLN A 67 -8.12 -23.18 -5.25
C GLN A 67 -7.30 -22.01 -4.68
N VAL A 68 -6.12 -21.71 -5.23
CA VAL A 68 -5.35 -20.51 -4.82
C VAL A 68 -6.12 -19.23 -5.16
N PHE A 69 -6.71 -19.14 -6.35
CA PHE A 69 -7.54 -18.00 -6.74
C PHE A 69 -8.72 -17.80 -5.79
N ASP A 70 -9.48 -18.86 -5.51
CA ASP A 70 -10.66 -18.81 -4.63
C ASP A 70 -10.26 -18.42 -3.19
N ALA A 71 -9.14 -18.97 -2.68
CA ALA A 71 -8.59 -18.60 -1.36
C ALA A 71 -8.17 -17.12 -1.29
N VAL A 72 -7.50 -16.60 -2.33
CA VAL A 72 -7.13 -15.18 -2.41
C VAL A 72 -8.39 -14.30 -2.45
N CYS A 73 -9.38 -14.63 -3.27
CA CYS A 73 -10.63 -13.89 -3.35
C CYS A 73 -11.34 -13.88 -1.98
N HIS A 74 -11.43 -15.03 -1.31
CA HIS A 74 -12.04 -15.15 0.01
C HIS A 74 -11.31 -14.28 1.05
N MET A 75 -9.97 -14.36 1.12
CA MET A 75 -9.17 -13.52 2.02
C MET A 75 -9.39 -12.02 1.77
N ARG A 76 -9.47 -11.62 0.51
CA ARG A 76 -9.70 -10.21 0.16
C ARG A 76 -11.10 -9.75 0.57
N MET A 77 -12.14 -10.53 0.27
CA MET A 77 -13.52 -10.21 0.65
C MET A 77 -13.74 -10.16 2.17
N THR A 78 -13.02 -10.98 2.94
CA THR A 78 -13.14 -10.98 4.40
C THR A 78 -12.31 -9.90 5.09
N LYS A 79 -11.15 -9.54 4.53
CA LYS A 79 -10.21 -8.63 5.19
C LYS A 79 -10.29 -7.18 4.70
N LEU A 80 -10.77 -6.95 3.48
CA LEU A 80 -10.85 -5.61 2.89
C LEU A 80 -12.31 -5.15 2.79
N PRO A 81 -12.61 -3.88 3.16
CA PRO A 81 -13.95 -3.33 2.96
C PRO A 81 -14.26 -3.22 1.46
N ASP A 82 -15.49 -3.61 1.08
CA ASP A 82 -15.98 -3.39 -0.28
C ASP A 82 -16.16 -1.90 -0.52
N PRO A 83 -15.49 -1.28 -1.51
CA PRO A 83 -15.62 0.15 -1.80
C PRO A 83 -17.04 0.58 -2.19
N LYS A 84 -17.88 -0.36 -2.62
CA LYS A 84 -19.31 -0.09 -2.92
C LYS A 84 -20.16 0.05 -1.66
N VAL A 85 -19.71 -0.52 -0.54
CA VAL A 85 -20.39 -0.46 0.75
C VAL A 85 -19.78 0.62 1.62
N ASN A 86 -18.47 0.60 1.78
CA ASN A 86 -17.70 1.61 2.50
C ASN A 86 -16.70 2.24 1.54
N GLY A 87 -16.98 3.46 1.06
CA GLY A 87 -16.09 4.20 0.16
C GLY A 87 -14.67 4.23 0.73
N ASN A 88 -13.69 3.80 -0.06
CA ASN A 88 -12.27 3.79 0.32
C ASN A 88 -11.38 3.74 -0.92
N ALA A 89 -10.11 4.06 -0.77
CA ALA A 89 -9.10 4.03 -1.81
C ALA A 89 -8.08 2.88 -1.62
N GLY A 90 -8.45 1.82 -0.89
CA GLY A 90 -7.55 0.72 -0.52
C GLY A 90 -6.59 1.11 0.60
N SER A 91 -5.36 0.59 0.58
CA SER A 91 -4.34 0.98 1.56
C SER A 91 -4.04 2.46 1.45
N PHE A 92 -4.24 3.20 2.54
CA PHE A 92 -4.05 4.65 2.53
C PHE A 92 -2.57 5.06 2.61
N PHE A 93 -1.78 4.31 3.36
CA PHE A 93 -0.35 4.55 3.54
C PHE A 93 0.51 3.46 2.92
N LYS A 94 1.69 3.85 2.45
CA LYS A 94 2.76 2.92 2.05
C LYS A 94 3.33 2.22 3.29
N ASN A 95 3.85 1.02 3.12
CA ASN A 95 4.72 0.43 4.11
C ASN A 95 6.02 1.24 4.16
N PRO A 96 6.40 1.85 5.31
CA PRO A 96 7.59 2.68 5.38
C PRO A 96 8.86 1.85 5.20
N VAL A 97 9.79 2.38 4.43
CA VAL A 97 11.15 1.84 4.29
C VAL A 97 12.07 2.73 5.09
N VAL A 98 12.78 2.14 6.05
CA VAL A 98 13.64 2.84 7.00
C VAL A 98 15.08 2.30 6.95
N SER A 99 16.04 3.05 7.46
CA SER A 99 17.41 2.57 7.60
C SER A 99 17.50 1.37 8.55
N ALA A 100 18.52 0.55 8.39
CA ALA A 100 18.77 -0.58 9.29
C ALA A 100 18.87 -0.15 10.76
N GLN A 101 19.44 1.04 11.02
CA GLN A 101 19.55 1.58 12.38
C GLN A 101 18.18 1.86 12.99
N VAL A 102 17.31 2.60 12.29
CA VAL A 102 15.95 2.92 12.77
C VAL A 102 15.15 1.63 12.98
N ALA A 103 15.29 0.66 12.07
CA ALA A 103 14.64 -0.63 12.22
C ALA A 103 15.14 -1.39 13.47
N GLN A 104 16.45 -1.37 13.74
CA GLN A 104 17.05 -2.04 14.90
C GLN A 104 16.53 -1.43 16.22
N GLU A 105 16.47 -0.10 16.32
CA GLU A 105 15.93 0.59 17.48
C GLU A 105 14.46 0.22 17.70
N LEU A 106 13.65 0.23 16.67
CA LEU A 106 12.25 -0.17 16.73
C LEU A 106 12.08 -1.63 17.14
N LEU A 107 12.84 -2.55 16.54
CA LEU A 107 12.77 -3.99 16.83
C LEU A 107 13.30 -4.34 18.23
N ALA A 108 14.22 -3.55 18.78
CA ALA A 108 14.64 -3.70 20.18
C ALA A 108 13.49 -3.42 21.16
N ALA A 109 12.67 -2.39 20.87
CA ALA A 109 11.49 -2.07 21.67
C ALA A 109 10.27 -2.95 21.34
N PHE A 110 10.14 -3.40 20.10
CA PHE A 110 9.01 -4.18 19.60
C PHE A 110 9.49 -5.40 18.77
N PRO A 111 10.00 -6.47 19.42
CA PRO A 111 10.59 -7.63 18.71
C PRO A 111 9.62 -8.37 17.79
N GLY A 112 8.31 -8.24 18.01
CA GLY A 112 7.26 -8.85 17.19
C GLY A 112 6.83 -8.01 15.98
N ALA A 113 7.47 -6.87 15.70
CA ALA A 113 7.10 -6.02 14.57
C ALA A 113 7.40 -6.71 13.23
N PRO A 114 6.39 -6.87 12.33
CA PRO A 114 6.64 -7.44 11.01
C PRO A 114 7.55 -6.53 10.18
N HIS A 115 8.65 -7.09 9.70
CA HIS A 115 9.66 -6.37 8.95
C HIS A 115 10.22 -7.22 7.80
N TYR A 116 10.69 -6.55 6.76
CA TYR A 116 11.11 -7.20 5.51
C TYR A 116 12.40 -6.55 4.99
N PRO A 117 13.56 -7.23 5.10
CA PRO A 117 14.82 -6.73 4.55
C PRO A 117 14.71 -6.43 3.04
N GLN A 118 15.30 -5.33 2.59
CA GLN A 118 15.38 -4.95 1.20
C GLN A 118 16.81 -5.21 0.67
N ALA A 119 16.95 -5.29 -0.67
CA ALA A 119 18.23 -5.60 -1.31
C ALA A 119 19.32 -4.53 -1.07
N ASP A 120 18.94 -3.32 -0.78
CA ASP A 120 19.83 -2.18 -0.48
C ASP A 120 20.22 -2.08 1.00
N GLY A 121 19.80 -3.03 1.83
CA GLY A 121 20.08 -3.05 3.27
C GLY A 121 19.07 -2.25 4.11
N SER A 122 18.12 -1.55 3.49
CA SER A 122 17.01 -0.94 4.21
C SER A 122 15.99 -1.97 4.69
N ILE A 123 15.08 -1.57 5.58
CA ILE A 123 14.05 -2.44 6.14
C ILE A 123 12.68 -1.83 5.89
N LYS A 124 11.80 -2.60 5.27
CA LYS A 124 10.40 -2.25 5.09
C LYS A 124 9.59 -2.74 6.29
N LEU A 125 8.85 -1.83 6.94
CA LEU A 125 7.99 -2.13 8.08
C LEU A 125 6.53 -2.25 7.63
N ALA A 126 5.72 -2.99 8.41
CA ALA A 126 4.29 -3.12 8.12
C ALA A 126 3.51 -1.93 8.70
N ALA A 127 3.12 -0.97 7.86
CA ALA A 127 2.34 0.21 8.29
C ALA A 127 1.05 -0.16 9.01
N GLY A 128 0.34 -1.20 8.55
CA GLY A 128 -0.88 -1.67 9.22
C GLY A 128 -0.65 -2.13 10.66
N TRP A 129 0.50 -2.75 10.93
CA TRP A 129 0.89 -3.13 12.28
C TRP A 129 1.21 -1.90 13.14
N LEU A 130 1.94 -0.91 12.62
CA LEU A 130 2.25 0.33 13.32
C LEU A 130 0.97 1.07 13.74
N ILE A 131 0.01 1.20 12.83
CA ILE A 131 -1.29 1.83 13.09
C ILE A 131 -2.10 1.02 14.13
N ASP A 132 -2.09 -0.30 14.04
CA ASP A 132 -2.78 -1.19 14.98
C ASP A 132 -2.19 -1.10 16.39
N GLN A 133 -0.87 -1.01 16.51
CA GLN A 133 -0.19 -0.78 17.78
C GLN A 133 -0.50 0.58 18.43
N CYS A 134 -0.92 1.57 17.64
CA CYS A 134 -1.46 2.84 18.13
C CYS A 134 -2.94 2.73 18.52
N GLN A 135 -3.56 1.55 18.41
CA GLN A 135 -4.98 1.30 18.73
C GLN A 135 -5.95 2.17 17.92
N LEU A 136 -5.62 2.46 16.66
CA LEU A 136 -6.37 3.39 15.83
C LEU A 136 -7.49 2.73 15.01
N LYS A 137 -7.64 1.40 15.02
CA LYS A 137 -8.78 0.72 14.39
C LYS A 137 -10.09 1.23 14.95
N GLY A 138 -11.00 1.67 14.07
CA GLY A 138 -12.29 2.25 14.45
C GLY A 138 -12.22 3.70 14.91
N LYS A 139 -11.05 4.35 14.93
CA LYS A 139 -10.93 5.79 15.19
C LYS A 139 -11.64 6.58 14.10
N THR A 140 -12.45 7.56 14.49
CA THR A 140 -13.20 8.43 13.59
C THR A 140 -12.78 9.89 13.73
N ILE A 141 -12.83 10.64 12.62
CA ILE A 141 -12.81 12.10 12.59
C ILE A 141 -13.86 12.52 11.56
N GLY A 142 -14.85 13.30 12.00
CA GLY A 142 -16.02 13.61 11.19
C GLY A 142 -16.70 12.33 10.67
N GLY A 143 -16.91 12.24 9.37
CA GLY A 143 -17.47 11.04 8.70
C GLY A 143 -16.44 10.01 8.27
N ALA A 144 -15.13 10.25 8.46
CA ALA A 144 -14.07 9.31 8.11
C ALA A 144 -13.71 8.40 9.28
N ALA A 145 -13.33 7.15 8.99
CA ALA A 145 -12.90 6.18 10.00
C ALA A 145 -11.71 5.32 9.52
N VAL A 146 -10.86 4.90 10.48
CA VAL A 146 -9.94 3.78 10.25
C VAL A 146 -10.74 2.49 10.30
N HIS A 147 -10.65 1.67 9.26
CA HIS A 147 -11.43 0.45 9.18
C HIS A 147 -11.12 -0.51 10.35
N ARG A 148 -12.17 -1.09 10.94
CA ARG A 148 -12.07 -1.87 12.20
C ARG A 148 -11.25 -3.15 12.09
N GLN A 149 -11.16 -3.76 10.89
CA GLN A 149 -10.41 -5.00 10.66
C GLN A 149 -9.09 -4.75 9.91
N GLN A 150 -8.99 -3.68 9.11
CA GLN A 150 -7.83 -3.36 8.30
C GLN A 150 -7.33 -1.95 8.59
N ALA A 151 -6.35 -1.84 9.46
CA ALA A 151 -5.82 -0.56 9.93
C ALA A 151 -5.25 0.34 8.83
N LEU A 152 -4.81 -0.23 7.69
CA LEU A 152 -4.30 0.53 6.54
C LEU A 152 -5.39 1.21 5.71
N VAL A 153 -6.67 0.88 5.91
CA VAL A 153 -7.75 1.40 5.09
C VAL A 153 -8.52 2.47 5.85
N LEU A 154 -8.54 3.68 5.32
CA LEU A 154 -9.45 4.74 5.75
C LEU A 154 -10.72 4.65 4.91
N ILE A 155 -11.87 4.72 5.58
CA ILE A 155 -13.18 4.56 4.96
C ILE A 155 -14.04 5.81 5.13
N ASN A 156 -14.92 6.05 4.19
CA ASN A 156 -16.07 6.91 4.38
C ASN A 156 -17.14 6.11 5.15
N ASP A 157 -17.22 6.31 6.44
CA ASP A 157 -18.14 5.60 7.34
C ASP A 157 -19.50 6.32 7.43
N ASN A 158 -19.50 7.65 7.36
CA ASN A 158 -20.72 8.46 7.44
C ASN A 158 -20.58 9.81 6.72
N GLN A 159 -20.76 9.83 5.41
CA GLN A 159 -20.72 11.06 4.58
C GLN A 159 -19.46 11.92 4.83
N ALA A 160 -18.30 11.28 4.92
CA ALA A 160 -17.03 11.96 5.13
C ALA A 160 -16.76 13.03 4.05
N THR A 161 -16.31 14.19 4.49
CA THR A 161 -15.74 15.22 3.62
C THR A 161 -14.26 14.90 3.32
N SER A 162 -13.67 15.60 2.35
CA SER A 162 -12.23 15.53 2.11
C SER A 162 -11.42 15.94 3.34
N ASP A 163 -11.88 16.96 4.06
CA ASP A 163 -11.22 17.46 5.27
C ASP A 163 -11.26 16.45 6.42
N ASP A 164 -12.33 15.68 6.56
CA ASP A 164 -12.41 14.57 7.52
C ASP A 164 -11.35 13.50 7.23
N VAL A 165 -11.20 13.14 5.94
CA VAL A 165 -10.21 12.14 5.51
C VAL A 165 -8.79 12.66 5.71
N VAL A 166 -8.51 13.92 5.34
CA VAL A 166 -7.21 14.57 5.56
C VAL A 166 -6.89 14.64 7.04
N GLY A 167 -7.83 15.12 7.86
CA GLY A 167 -7.66 15.22 9.32
C GLY A 167 -7.41 13.86 9.97
N LEU A 168 -8.11 12.82 9.53
CA LEU A 168 -7.88 11.45 10.02
C LEU A 168 -6.51 10.92 9.59
N ALA A 169 -6.10 11.16 8.34
CA ALA A 169 -4.81 10.74 7.84
C ALA A 169 -3.64 11.43 8.57
N HIS A 170 -3.75 12.76 8.79
CA HIS A 170 -2.82 13.52 9.61
C HIS A 170 -2.71 12.94 11.03
N TYR A 171 -3.85 12.72 11.68
CA TYR A 171 -3.89 12.15 13.02
C TYR A 171 -3.21 10.77 13.11
N VAL A 172 -3.50 9.87 12.15
CA VAL A 172 -2.86 8.54 12.09
C VAL A 172 -1.35 8.68 11.91
N ARG A 173 -0.91 9.54 10.98
CA ARG A 173 0.52 9.80 10.71
C ARG A 173 1.23 10.33 11.95
N GLN A 174 0.62 11.26 12.66
CA GLN A 174 1.16 11.85 13.87
C GLN A 174 1.30 10.81 14.99
N GLN A 175 0.25 10.02 15.27
CA GLN A 175 0.29 9.00 16.33
C GLN A 175 1.35 7.92 16.07
N VAL A 176 1.56 7.53 14.82
CA VAL A 176 2.61 6.59 14.44
C VAL A 176 3.99 7.25 14.55
N GLY A 177 4.12 8.50 14.08
CA GLY A 177 5.36 9.29 14.16
C GLY A 177 5.83 9.47 15.59
N GLU A 178 4.95 9.89 16.49
CA GLU A 178 5.23 10.11 17.92
C GLU A 178 5.64 8.82 18.64
N LYS A 179 4.96 7.70 18.32
CA LYS A 179 5.20 6.43 19.02
C LYS A 179 6.44 5.69 18.53
N PHE A 180 6.72 5.73 17.21
CA PHE A 180 7.74 4.88 16.59
C PHE A 180 8.88 5.65 15.93
N ASN A 181 8.81 6.99 15.91
CA ASN A 181 9.70 7.84 15.12
C ASN A 181 9.74 7.43 13.63
N VAL A 182 8.60 6.97 13.10
CA VAL A 182 8.41 6.55 11.70
C VAL A 182 7.22 7.30 11.11
N TRP A 183 7.47 8.13 10.12
CA TRP A 183 6.45 8.97 9.50
C TRP A 183 5.87 8.29 8.26
N LEU A 184 4.56 7.99 8.31
CA LEU A 184 3.88 7.31 7.21
C LEU A 184 3.69 8.25 6.01
N GLN A 185 3.89 7.70 4.81
CA GLN A 185 3.63 8.40 3.54
C GLN A 185 2.33 7.89 2.92
N PRO A 186 1.47 8.77 2.39
CA PRO A 186 0.28 8.34 1.67
C PRO A 186 0.64 7.53 0.42
N GLU A 187 -0.13 6.48 0.15
CA GLU A 187 -0.14 5.77 -1.13
C GLU A 187 -1.21 6.35 -2.06
N VAL A 188 -2.27 6.88 -1.47
CA VAL A 188 -3.36 7.53 -2.19
C VAL A 188 -2.92 8.87 -2.76
N ARG A 189 -3.50 9.22 -3.92
CA ARG A 189 -3.25 10.50 -4.58
C ARG A 189 -4.32 11.50 -4.14
N PHE A 190 -3.90 12.74 -3.88
CA PHE A 190 -4.78 13.84 -3.56
C PHE A 190 -4.96 14.71 -4.80
N ILE A 191 -6.21 14.87 -5.23
CA ILE A 191 -6.56 15.64 -6.41
C ILE A 191 -7.34 16.88 -5.95
N ALA A 192 -6.76 18.06 -6.16
CA ALA A 192 -7.37 19.35 -5.93
C ALA A 192 -7.97 19.93 -7.24
N GLU A 193 -8.54 21.11 -7.18
CA GLU A 193 -9.16 21.79 -8.32
C GLU A 193 -8.22 21.93 -9.52
N ASN A 194 -6.93 22.19 -9.27
CA ASN A 194 -5.93 22.42 -10.31
C ASN A 194 -5.06 21.18 -10.61
N GLY A 195 -5.45 20.01 -10.14
CA GLY A 195 -4.74 18.75 -10.37
C GLY A 195 -4.21 18.08 -9.10
N GLU A 196 -3.22 17.19 -9.27
CA GLU A 196 -2.64 16.45 -8.16
C GLU A 196 -1.77 17.35 -7.27
N VAL A 197 -1.93 17.21 -5.97
CA VAL A 197 -1.16 17.95 -4.96
C VAL A 197 -0.26 17.00 -4.18
N ASN A 198 0.77 17.53 -3.52
CA ASN A 198 1.67 16.73 -2.69
C ASN A 198 0.93 16.20 -1.46
N ALA A 199 0.64 14.90 -1.48
CA ALA A 199 -0.11 14.24 -0.42
C ALA A 199 0.57 14.31 0.96
N GLU A 200 1.91 14.34 1.00
CA GLU A 200 2.66 14.45 2.26
C GLU A 200 2.51 15.83 2.90
N GLU A 201 2.48 16.88 2.09
CA GLU A 201 2.24 18.26 2.56
C GLU A 201 0.81 18.45 3.06
N VAL A 202 -0.16 17.82 2.39
CA VAL A 202 -1.58 17.90 2.78
C VAL A 202 -1.84 17.29 4.15
N ILE A 203 -1.09 16.22 4.51
CA ILE A 203 -1.25 15.52 5.81
C ILE A 203 -0.07 15.75 6.78
N ALA A 204 0.75 16.77 6.53
CA ALA A 204 1.92 17.10 7.36
C ALA A 204 1.55 17.54 8.79
#